data_75bd8f1685dae6fd3c699db0a37bd0d9
#
_entry.id   75bd8f1685dae6fd3c699db0a37bd0d9
#
_cell.length_a   1.000
_cell.length_b   1.000
_cell.length_c   1.000
_cell.angle_alpha   90.00
_cell.angle_beta   90.00
_cell.angle_gamma   90.00
#
_symmetry.space_group_name_H-M   'P 1'
#
loop_
_entity.id
_entity.type
_entity.pdbx_description
1 polymer ?
#
loop_
_entity_poly.entity_id
_entity_poly.type
_entity_poly.pdbx_seq_one_letter_code
_entity_poly.pdbx_strand_id
1 'polypeptide(L)'
;MNAASRAGRSPSSVTLVAVSKTFPIDAVRAAAAAGQVDFGENKVQEGQAKILDAAALPLRWHLIGHLQSNKARKAGNLFHTIHSIDAASLIDPIDKAAQEAGHVVDLLIQVDLAGEATKFGA
;
A
#
# COMPACT_ATOMS: atom_id res chain seq x y z
N MET A 1 -7.00 -16.89 -21.44
CA MET A 1 -6.96 -17.42 -20.07
C MET A 1 -5.85 -16.75 -19.30
N ASN A 2 -6.13 -16.20 -18.12
CA ASN A 2 -5.13 -15.54 -17.30
C ASN A 2 -4.38 -16.54 -16.38
N ALA A 3 -3.33 -16.07 -15.71
CA ALA A 3 -2.50 -16.92 -14.87
C ALA A 3 -3.27 -17.50 -13.67
N ALA A 4 -4.23 -16.76 -13.10
CA ALA A 4 -5.02 -17.23 -11.98
C ALA A 4 -5.87 -18.45 -12.39
N SER A 5 -6.52 -18.38 -13.54
CA SER A 5 -7.32 -19.49 -14.07
C SER A 5 -6.45 -20.72 -14.36
N ARG A 6 -5.23 -20.51 -14.88
CA ARG A 6 -4.29 -21.61 -15.14
C ARG A 6 -3.86 -22.30 -13.84
N ALA A 7 -3.77 -21.57 -12.75
CA ALA A 7 -3.41 -22.11 -11.45
C ALA A 7 -4.60 -22.72 -10.71
N GLY A 8 -5.78 -22.79 -11.32
CA GLY A 8 -6.99 -23.28 -10.68
C GLY A 8 -7.59 -22.31 -9.68
N ARG A 9 -7.24 -21.01 -9.78
CA ARG A 9 -7.74 -19.97 -8.88
C ARG A 9 -8.70 -19.04 -9.62
N SER A 10 -9.67 -18.49 -8.88
CA SER A 10 -10.52 -17.45 -9.43
C SER A 10 -9.69 -16.19 -9.72
N PRO A 11 -9.88 -15.54 -10.89
CA PRO A 11 -9.23 -14.26 -11.15
C PRO A 11 -9.51 -13.19 -10.07
N SER A 12 -10.69 -13.25 -9.43
CA SER A 12 -11.04 -12.30 -8.36
C SER A 12 -10.24 -12.52 -7.08
N SER A 13 -9.53 -13.65 -6.92
CA SER A 13 -8.66 -13.91 -5.77
C SER A 13 -7.31 -13.22 -5.88
N VAL A 14 -7.02 -12.58 -7.02
CA VAL A 14 -5.76 -11.90 -7.27
C VAL A 14 -6.03 -10.40 -7.42
N THR A 15 -5.30 -9.59 -6.67
CA THR A 15 -5.41 -8.13 -6.75
C THR A 15 -4.22 -7.55 -7.51
N LEU A 16 -4.52 -6.77 -8.55
CA LEU A 16 -3.50 -6.03 -9.29
C LEU A 16 -3.35 -4.66 -8.64
N VAL A 17 -2.16 -4.38 -8.15
CA VAL A 17 -1.81 -3.06 -7.60
C VAL A 17 -1.02 -2.29 -8.66
N ALA A 18 -1.58 -1.18 -9.13
CA ALA A 18 -0.89 -0.31 -10.07
C ALA A 18 0.10 0.58 -9.33
N VAL A 19 1.38 0.48 -9.67
CA VAL A 19 2.41 1.30 -9.03
C VAL A 19 2.37 2.70 -9.63
N SER A 20 2.01 3.67 -8.81
CA SER A 20 1.81 5.07 -9.23
C SER A 20 2.93 6.01 -8.75
N LYS A 21 3.96 5.47 -8.09
CA LYS A 21 5.10 6.29 -7.64
C LYS A 21 5.69 7.07 -8.82
N THR A 22 6.07 8.32 -8.57
CA THR A 22 6.66 9.24 -9.56
C THR A 22 5.72 9.68 -10.68
N PHE A 23 4.54 9.10 -10.80
CA PHE A 23 3.54 9.55 -11.78
C PHE A 23 2.65 10.64 -11.19
N PRO A 24 2.22 11.61 -12.02
CA PRO A 24 1.32 12.67 -11.54
C PRO A 24 -0.08 12.13 -11.25
N ILE A 25 -0.85 12.90 -10.49
CA ILE A 25 -2.22 12.52 -10.11
C ILE A 25 -3.12 12.29 -11.34
N ASP A 26 -2.86 12.95 -12.45
CA ASP A 26 -3.64 12.75 -13.67
C ASP A 26 -3.54 11.32 -14.21
N ALA A 27 -2.36 10.68 -14.05
CA ALA A 27 -2.19 9.27 -14.41
C ALA A 27 -3.04 8.36 -13.52
N VAL A 28 -3.13 8.66 -12.23
CA VAL A 28 -3.98 7.92 -11.29
C VAL A 28 -5.45 8.08 -11.68
N ARG A 29 -5.89 9.29 -11.98
CA ARG A 29 -7.27 9.57 -12.40
C ARG A 29 -7.62 8.83 -13.68
N ALA A 30 -6.71 8.80 -14.65
CA ALA A 30 -6.92 8.08 -15.90
C ALA A 30 -7.07 6.58 -15.69
N ALA A 31 -6.19 6.00 -14.85
CA ALA A 31 -6.28 4.58 -14.52
C ALA A 31 -7.55 4.24 -13.74
N ALA A 32 -7.94 5.11 -12.80
CA ALA A 32 -9.19 4.94 -12.05
C ALA A 32 -10.42 4.98 -12.97
N ALA A 33 -10.42 5.87 -13.94
CA ALA A 33 -11.49 5.95 -14.93
C ALA A 33 -11.58 4.67 -15.78
N ALA A 34 -10.46 3.95 -15.94
CA ALA A 34 -10.43 2.67 -16.64
C ALA A 34 -10.77 1.48 -15.74
N GLY A 35 -11.07 1.71 -14.46
CA GLY A 35 -11.51 0.67 -13.52
C GLY A 35 -10.46 0.21 -12.50
N GLN A 36 -9.27 0.80 -12.49
CA GLN A 36 -8.25 0.43 -11.50
C GLN A 36 -8.60 1.03 -10.14
N VAL A 37 -8.56 0.23 -9.08
CA VAL A 37 -8.93 0.63 -7.72
C VAL A 37 -7.72 0.64 -6.78
N ASP A 38 -6.80 -0.30 -6.92
CA ASP A 38 -5.66 -0.47 -6.03
C ASP A 38 -4.42 0.20 -6.61
N PHE A 39 -3.81 1.10 -5.83
CA PHE A 39 -2.62 1.86 -6.24
C PHE A 39 -1.51 1.73 -5.20
N GLY A 40 -0.27 1.61 -5.66
CA GLY A 40 0.90 1.46 -4.81
C GLY A 40 1.84 2.65 -4.87
N GLU A 41 2.22 3.15 -3.71
CA GLU A 41 3.16 4.25 -3.55
C GLU A 41 4.36 3.80 -2.72
N ASN A 42 5.54 4.36 -3.00
CA ASN A 42 6.76 4.03 -2.27
C ASN A 42 6.97 4.90 -1.05
N LYS A 43 6.56 6.17 -1.11
CA LYS A 43 6.84 7.18 -0.08
C LYS A 43 5.55 7.71 0.51
N VAL A 44 5.53 7.83 1.84
CA VAL A 44 4.35 8.32 2.55
C VAL A 44 3.98 9.74 2.09
N GLN A 45 4.96 10.62 1.91
CA GLN A 45 4.67 12.02 1.53
C GLN A 45 4.06 12.13 0.14
N GLU A 46 4.61 11.40 -0.83
CA GLU A 46 4.06 11.39 -2.18
C GLU A 46 2.67 10.76 -2.19
N GLY A 47 2.49 9.67 -1.45
CA GLY A 47 1.19 9.02 -1.30
C GLY A 47 0.16 9.92 -0.65
N GLN A 48 0.55 10.67 0.38
CA GLN A 48 -0.36 11.60 1.05
C GLN A 48 -0.92 12.63 0.08
N ALA A 49 -0.07 13.24 -0.73
CA ALA A 49 -0.50 14.24 -1.70
C ALA A 49 -1.51 13.65 -2.68
N LYS A 50 -1.24 12.46 -3.21
CA LYS A 50 -2.13 11.80 -4.17
C LYS A 50 -3.44 11.35 -3.52
N ILE A 51 -3.39 10.80 -2.32
CA ILE A 51 -4.59 10.36 -1.59
C ILE A 51 -5.53 11.55 -1.36
N LEU A 52 -4.98 12.69 -0.95
CA LEU A 52 -5.79 13.89 -0.74
C LEU A 52 -6.36 14.43 -2.06
N ASP A 53 -5.57 14.45 -3.12
CA ASP A 53 -6.03 14.91 -4.43
C ASP A 53 -7.08 13.99 -5.05
N ALA A 54 -7.06 12.70 -4.71
CA ALA A 54 -8.00 11.71 -5.23
C ALA A 54 -9.05 11.31 -4.19
N ALA A 55 -9.29 12.13 -3.17
CA ALA A 55 -10.17 11.78 -2.05
C ALA A 55 -11.61 11.47 -2.48
N ALA A 56 -12.09 12.05 -3.60
CA ALA A 56 -13.43 11.79 -4.12
C ALA A 56 -13.55 10.43 -4.83
N LEU A 57 -12.45 9.74 -5.11
CA LEU A 57 -12.45 8.46 -5.80
C LEU A 57 -12.39 7.31 -4.81
N PRO A 58 -13.13 6.20 -5.03
CA PRO A 58 -13.14 5.05 -4.13
C PRO A 58 -11.93 4.14 -4.36
N LEU A 59 -10.74 4.64 -4.12
CA LEU A 59 -9.49 3.94 -4.36
C LEU A 59 -8.96 3.31 -3.07
N ARG A 60 -8.16 2.24 -3.23
CA ARG A 60 -7.43 1.61 -2.15
C ARG A 60 -5.94 1.86 -2.35
N TRP A 61 -5.30 2.40 -1.33
CA TRP A 61 -3.91 2.81 -1.40
C TRP A 61 -3.01 1.85 -0.62
N HIS A 62 -1.94 1.41 -1.27
CA HIS A 62 -0.95 0.49 -0.73
C HIS A 62 0.38 1.21 -0.58
N LEU A 63 1.01 1.08 0.57
CA LEU A 63 2.39 1.51 0.75
C LEU A 63 3.29 0.30 0.50
N ILE A 64 4.09 0.35 -0.56
CA ILE A 64 4.92 -0.77 -1.00
C ILE A 64 6.42 -0.53 -0.77
N GLY A 65 6.82 0.69 -0.43
CA GLY A 65 8.20 1.03 -0.11
C GLY A 65 8.50 0.93 1.38
N HIS A 66 9.78 1.04 1.73
CA HIS A 66 10.22 0.99 3.13
C HIS A 66 9.52 2.06 3.96
N LEU A 67 9.03 1.66 5.14
CA LEU A 67 8.37 2.56 6.07
C LEU A 67 9.31 2.92 7.21
N GLN A 68 9.64 4.20 7.30
CA GLN A 68 10.40 4.74 8.44
C GLN A 68 9.50 4.84 9.67
N SER A 69 10.06 4.58 10.86
CA SER A 69 9.28 4.57 12.10
C SER A 69 8.60 5.91 12.39
N ASN A 70 9.25 7.02 12.03
CA ASN A 70 8.67 8.36 12.24
C ASN A 70 7.51 8.67 11.29
N LYS A 71 7.25 7.82 10.31
CA LYS A 71 6.13 7.95 9.35
C LYS A 71 5.01 6.95 9.61
N ALA A 72 5.17 6.08 10.61
CA ALA A 72 4.23 4.96 10.85
C ALA A 72 2.80 5.45 11.12
N ARG A 73 2.62 6.48 11.95
CA ARG A 73 1.29 7.00 12.26
C ARG A 73 0.61 7.59 11.03
N LYS A 74 1.36 8.36 10.23
CA LYS A 74 0.83 8.94 9.00
C LYS A 74 0.43 7.84 8.01
N ALA A 75 1.26 6.80 7.88
CA ALA A 75 0.95 5.68 7.01
C ALA A 75 -0.33 4.95 7.46
N GLY A 76 -0.49 4.71 8.75
CA GLY A 76 -1.69 4.08 9.30
C GLY A 76 -2.95 4.88 9.06
N ASN A 77 -2.84 6.20 9.07
CA ASN A 77 -3.97 7.09 8.81
C ASN A 77 -4.39 7.08 7.33
N LEU A 78 -3.44 6.95 6.39
CA LEU A 78 -3.67 7.19 4.97
C LEU A 78 -3.84 5.93 4.13
N PHE A 79 -3.04 4.88 4.42
CA PHE A 79 -2.97 3.71 3.55
C PHE A 79 -3.90 2.60 4.02
N HIS A 80 -4.42 1.83 3.07
CA HIS A 80 -5.30 0.69 3.34
C HIS A 80 -4.53 -0.60 3.54
N THR A 81 -3.35 -0.72 2.91
CA THR A 81 -2.46 -1.86 3.05
C THR A 81 -1.02 -1.37 3.11
N ILE A 82 -0.23 -1.91 4.03
CA ILE A 82 1.21 -1.62 4.15
C ILE A 82 1.96 -2.93 3.97
N HIS A 83 2.79 -3.01 2.92
CA HIS A 83 3.47 -4.24 2.51
C HIS A 83 4.85 -4.42 3.14
N SER A 84 5.35 -3.43 3.90
CA SER A 84 6.74 -3.32 4.28
C SER A 84 6.96 -3.28 5.78
N ILE A 85 6.20 -4.06 6.54
CA ILE A 85 6.38 -4.16 7.99
C ILE A 85 7.59 -5.04 8.26
N ASP A 86 8.69 -4.43 8.66
CA ASP A 86 9.95 -5.10 8.94
C ASP A 86 10.35 -5.07 10.42
N ALA A 87 9.53 -4.48 11.27
CA ALA A 87 9.75 -4.41 12.71
C ALA A 87 8.41 -4.38 13.45
N ALA A 88 8.32 -5.14 14.53
CA ALA A 88 7.09 -5.19 15.32
C ALA A 88 6.73 -3.83 15.93
N SER A 89 7.71 -2.97 16.19
CA SER A 89 7.48 -1.64 16.75
C SER A 89 6.66 -0.71 15.84
N LEU A 90 6.52 -1.04 14.55
CA LEU A 90 5.70 -0.27 13.62
C LEU A 90 4.20 -0.52 13.80
N ILE A 91 3.82 -1.67 14.36
CA ILE A 91 2.42 -2.12 14.37
C ILE A 91 1.54 -1.23 15.24
N ASP A 92 1.94 -0.95 16.48
CA ASP A 92 1.11 -0.17 17.40
C ASP A 92 0.80 1.24 16.91
N PRO A 93 1.80 2.04 16.46
CA PRO A 93 1.47 3.39 15.95
C PRO A 93 0.60 3.35 14.70
N ILE A 94 0.77 2.35 13.82
CA ILE A 94 -0.09 2.18 12.65
C ILE A 94 -1.52 1.87 13.08
N ASP A 95 -1.69 0.91 13.99
CA ASP A 95 -3.00 0.48 14.46
C ASP A 95 -3.76 1.62 15.15
N LYS A 96 -3.09 2.37 16.01
CA LYS A 96 -3.70 3.52 16.69
C LYS A 96 -4.14 4.58 15.70
N ALA A 97 -3.30 4.90 14.72
CA ALA A 97 -3.64 5.89 13.70
C ALA A 97 -4.82 5.44 12.83
N ALA A 98 -4.88 4.15 12.49
CA ALA A 98 -5.98 3.58 11.73
C ALA A 98 -7.30 3.67 12.52
N GLN A 99 -7.25 3.35 13.81
CA GLN A 99 -8.43 3.48 14.68
C GLN A 99 -8.92 4.93 14.76
N GLU A 100 -8.01 5.88 14.92
CA GLU A 100 -8.34 7.31 14.95
C GLU A 100 -8.96 7.77 13.63
N ALA A 101 -8.50 7.21 12.51
CA ALA A 101 -9.03 7.53 11.17
C ALA A 101 -10.33 6.78 10.86
N GLY A 102 -10.71 5.81 11.69
CA GLY A 102 -11.94 5.04 11.51
C GLY A 102 -11.86 3.99 10.39
N HIS A 103 -10.67 3.46 10.09
CA HIS A 103 -10.54 2.42 9.08
C HIS A 103 -9.62 1.29 9.54
N VAL A 104 -9.63 0.20 8.78
CA VAL A 104 -8.78 -0.98 9.01
C VAL A 104 -7.62 -0.93 8.03
N VAL A 105 -6.42 -1.21 8.52
CA VAL A 105 -5.21 -1.32 7.68
C VAL A 105 -4.75 -2.77 7.68
N ASP A 106 -4.57 -3.32 6.50
CA ASP A 106 -3.97 -4.65 6.34
C ASP A 106 -2.44 -4.52 6.34
N LEU A 107 -1.78 -5.35 7.13
CA LEU A 107 -0.32 -5.33 7.28
C LEU A 107 0.28 -6.60 6.74
N LEU A 108 1.31 -6.46 5.91
CA LEU A 108 2.09 -7.58 5.39
C LEU A 108 3.50 -7.50 5.96
N ILE A 109 3.95 -8.59 6.57
CA ILE A 109 5.29 -8.67 7.15
C ILE A 109 6.30 -8.89 6.03
N GLN A 110 7.27 -8.01 5.96
CA GLN A 110 8.37 -8.15 5.01
C GLN A 110 9.43 -9.08 5.59
N VAL A 111 9.82 -10.10 4.82
CA VAL A 111 10.81 -11.10 5.23
C VAL A 111 11.96 -11.10 4.24
N ASP A 112 13.20 -11.03 4.73
CA ASP A 112 14.40 -11.15 3.92
C ASP A 112 14.91 -12.60 3.99
N LEU A 113 14.49 -13.40 3.01
CA LEU A 113 14.88 -14.81 2.95
C LEU A 113 16.34 -15.02 2.59
N ALA A 114 16.99 -14.02 1.96
CA ALA A 114 18.39 -14.09 1.60
C ALA A 114 19.34 -13.75 2.75
N GLY A 115 18.84 -13.13 3.83
CA GLY A 115 19.64 -12.75 4.98
C GLY A 115 20.65 -11.64 4.71
N GLU A 116 20.39 -10.81 3.70
CA GLU A 116 21.31 -9.71 3.36
C GLU A 116 21.16 -8.56 4.35
N ALA A 117 22.28 -8.15 4.96
CA ALA A 117 22.25 -7.11 5.99
C ALA A 117 21.83 -5.72 5.50
N THR A 118 21.95 -5.47 4.20
CA THR A 118 21.57 -4.18 3.60
C THR A 118 20.11 -4.08 3.21
N LYS A 119 19.34 -5.17 3.34
CA LYS A 119 17.93 -5.20 3.01
C LYS A 119 17.06 -5.04 4.25
N PHE A 120 15.87 -4.48 4.06
CA PHE A 120 14.89 -4.32 5.11
C PHE A 120 13.98 -5.56 5.16
N GLY A 121 13.88 -6.18 6.35
CA GLY A 121 13.03 -7.35 6.53
C GLY A 121 12.95 -7.77 7.99
N ALA A 122 12.01 -8.61 8.28
CA ALA A 122 11.81 -9.17 9.62
C ALA A 122 12.70 -10.40 9.86
#